data_70f8b8b872d38fe5f189bdb48119d893
#
_entry.id   70f8b8b872d38fe5f189bdb48119d893
#
_cell.length_a   1.000
_cell.length_b   1.000
_cell.length_c   1.000
_cell.angle_alpha   90.00
_cell.angle_beta   90.00
_cell.angle_gamma   90.00
#
_symmetry.space_group_name_H-M   'P 1'
#
loop_
_entity.id
_entity.type
_entity.pdbx_description
1 polymer ?
#
loop_
_entity_poly.entity_id
_entity_poly.type
_entity_poly.pdbx_seq_one_letter_code
_entity_poly.pdbx_strand_id
1 'polypeptide(L)'
;AEFHYLHHQPGGVPYDNIAELSDRIAAAASQTGIGLCLLPVHYEFGGCDQRALTAGQIRFGNTFDRFETLHSEASKVLKHLPEDTNIGVAPHSLRAVGIDDLKQYGSNFPTGPIHMHLAEQVAEVEEVRAHWSARPVEWALENMGMDARWCLIHCTQMTSDETIRLAQTGAVAGLCPITESSLGDGIFDGVRWTENQGQFAIGSDSNIRISLSEELRTLDYSQRLRDGTRAALATPDRSTGRRIFEGAVQGGAQAAARQTGKLEVGFWADMMSLDTTSEHLWGRTHDAVLDSWIFAGNDSLVHEVWSAGRHMVKQGVHTARGQIVAAYKRTLDDLKGAL
;
A
#
# COMPACT_ATOMS: atom_id res chain seq x y z
N ALA A 1 -1.05 -6.01 -1.36
CA ALA A 1 -1.05 -5.94 0.09
C ALA A 1 -2.38 -5.38 0.58
N GLU A 2 -2.87 -5.91 1.69
CA GLU A 2 -4.13 -5.48 2.30
C GLU A 2 -3.85 -5.03 3.73
N PHE A 3 -3.81 -3.72 3.94
CA PHE A 3 -3.60 -3.05 5.21
C PHE A 3 -4.98 -2.82 5.85
N HIS A 4 -5.39 -3.70 6.79
CA HIS A 4 -6.74 -3.63 7.33
C HIS A 4 -6.76 -3.57 8.85
N TYR A 5 -7.54 -2.66 9.40
CA TYR A 5 -7.67 -2.42 10.86
C TYR A 5 -9.09 -2.60 11.39
N LEU A 6 -10.07 -2.90 10.56
CA LEU A 6 -11.41 -3.24 11.02
C LEU A 6 -11.43 -4.71 11.46
N HIS A 7 -11.32 -4.98 12.76
CA HIS A 7 -11.21 -6.34 13.29
C HIS A 7 -12.46 -6.82 14.04
N HIS A 8 -13.18 -5.90 14.68
CA HIS A 8 -14.21 -6.22 15.65
C HIS A 8 -15.61 -5.83 15.19
N GLN A 9 -16.62 -6.39 15.84
CA GLN A 9 -18.02 -6.05 15.69
C GLN A 9 -18.29 -4.59 16.10
N PRO A 10 -19.45 -4.00 15.76
CA PRO A 10 -19.90 -2.75 16.35
C PRO A 10 -19.77 -2.77 17.88
N GLY A 11 -19.25 -1.69 18.46
CA GLY A 11 -18.95 -1.62 19.89
C GLY A 11 -17.60 -2.23 20.29
N GLY A 12 -16.78 -2.69 19.35
CA GLY A 12 -15.44 -3.21 19.62
C GLY A 12 -15.40 -4.62 20.21
N VAL A 13 -16.51 -5.35 20.19
CA VAL A 13 -16.57 -6.73 20.66
C VAL A 13 -15.92 -7.66 19.65
N PRO A 14 -14.94 -8.50 20.01
CA PRO A 14 -14.37 -9.48 19.11
C PRO A 14 -15.43 -10.42 18.51
N TYR A 15 -15.21 -10.89 17.30
CA TYR A 15 -15.91 -12.05 16.76
C TYR A 15 -15.46 -13.32 17.49
N ASP A 16 -16.26 -14.40 17.45
CA ASP A 16 -15.87 -15.70 17.99
C ASP A 16 -14.55 -16.19 17.36
N ASN A 17 -14.40 -16.03 16.05
CA ASN A 17 -13.12 -16.09 15.38
C ASN A 17 -12.52 -14.67 15.31
N ILE A 18 -11.48 -14.39 16.08
CA ILE A 18 -10.84 -13.05 16.10
C ILE A 18 -10.33 -12.62 14.71
N ALA A 19 -10.02 -13.59 13.82
CA ALA A 19 -9.57 -13.35 12.44
C ALA A 19 -10.71 -13.33 11.41
N GLU A 20 -11.98 -13.21 11.83
CA GLU A 20 -13.15 -13.23 10.95
C GLU A 20 -13.00 -12.29 9.75
N LEU A 21 -12.59 -11.04 9.96
CA LEU A 21 -12.47 -10.08 8.86
C LEU A 21 -11.24 -10.35 7.98
N SER A 22 -10.18 -10.94 8.52
CA SER A 22 -9.06 -11.48 7.72
C SER A 22 -9.52 -12.63 6.82
N ASP A 23 -10.42 -13.50 7.31
CA ASP A 23 -11.01 -14.58 6.52
C ASP A 23 -11.86 -14.04 5.35
N ARG A 24 -12.60 -12.95 5.56
CA ARG A 24 -13.36 -12.29 4.47
C ARG A 24 -12.46 -11.74 3.38
N ILE A 25 -11.31 -11.16 3.75
CA ILE A 25 -10.30 -10.69 2.79
C ILE A 25 -9.68 -11.86 2.03
N ALA A 26 -9.32 -12.93 2.74
CA ALA A 26 -8.79 -14.15 2.13
C ALA A 26 -9.78 -14.79 1.15
N ALA A 27 -11.06 -14.83 1.50
CA ALA A 27 -12.13 -15.30 0.61
C ALA A 27 -12.25 -14.43 -0.65
N ALA A 28 -12.17 -13.11 -0.52
CA ALA A 28 -12.18 -12.19 -1.65
C ALA A 28 -10.94 -12.38 -2.55
N ALA A 29 -9.75 -12.55 -1.97
CA ALA A 29 -8.52 -12.84 -2.71
C ALA A 29 -8.63 -14.17 -3.47
N SER A 30 -9.18 -15.20 -2.85
CA SER A 30 -9.45 -16.50 -3.49
C SER A 30 -10.42 -16.37 -4.68
N GLN A 31 -11.50 -15.61 -4.51
CA GLN A 31 -12.51 -15.41 -5.56
C GLN A 31 -11.97 -14.61 -6.75
N THR A 32 -11.13 -13.62 -6.48
CA THR A 32 -10.52 -12.77 -7.52
C THR A 32 -9.25 -13.36 -8.12
N GLY A 33 -8.64 -14.35 -7.47
CA GLY A 33 -7.38 -14.97 -7.89
C GLY A 33 -6.17 -14.05 -7.78
N ILE A 34 -6.27 -12.93 -7.06
CA ILE A 34 -5.16 -12.03 -6.79
C ILE A 34 -4.21 -12.64 -5.76
N GLY A 35 -2.90 -12.44 -5.91
CA GLY A 35 -1.94 -12.74 -4.84
C GLY A 35 -2.13 -11.79 -3.66
N LEU A 36 -2.04 -12.30 -2.44
CA LEU A 36 -2.32 -11.53 -1.22
C LEU A 36 -1.09 -11.46 -0.31
N CYS A 37 -0.71 -10.27 0.10
CA CYS A 37 0.05 -10.02 1.32
C CYS A 37 -0.93 -9.44 2.35
N LEU A 38 -1.31 -10.23 3.34
CA LEU A 38 -2.24 -9.79 4.38
C LEU A 38 -1.48 -9.04 5.46
N LEU A 39 -1.98 -7.86 5.85
CA LEU A 39 -1.36 -6.98 6.84
C LEU A 39 -2.38 -6.63 7.93
N PRO A 40 -2.62 -7.52 8.89
CA PRO A 40 -3.43 -7.15 10.07
C PRO A 40 -2.78 -5.96 10.78
N VAL A 41 -3.61 -4.99 11.17
CA VAL A 41 -3.13 -3.73 11.75
C VAL A 41 -3.26 -3.75 13.26
N HIS A 42 -2.18 -3.41 13.95
CA HIS A 42 -2.18 -3.12 15.38
C HIS A 42 -2.60 -1.67 15.61
N TYR A 43 -3.67 -1.49 16.36
CA TYR A 43 -4.23 -0.20 16.73
C TYR A 43 -4.67 -0.25 18.19
N GLU A 44 -4.05 0.51 19.09
CA GLU A 44 -4.32 0.44 20.52
C GLU A 44 -4.81 1.76 21.10
N PHE A 45 -4.25 2.89 20.66
CA PHE A 45 -4.50 4.21 21.22
C PHE A 45 -5.11 5.18 20.23
N GLY A 46 -5.82 6.19 20.75
CA GLY A 46 -6.43 7.26 19.97
C GLY A 46 -5.49 8.44 19.64
N GLY A 47 -4.24 8.41 20.08
CA GLY A 47 -3.24 9.45 19.85
C GLY A 47 -1.93 9.23 20.60
N CYS A 48 -0.93 10.09 20.35
CA CYS A 48 0.42 10.01 20.93
C CYS A 48 0.46 10.12 22.46
N ASP A 49 -0.58 10.65 23.08
CA ASP A 49 -0.78 10.71 24.53
C ASP A 49 -1.39 9.43 25.11
N GLN A 50 -1.51 8.39 24.30
CA GLN A 50 -2.12 7.11 24.66
C GLN A 50 -3.57 7.23 25.15
N ARG A 51 -4.31 8.24 24.69
CA ARG A 51 -5.74 8.39 25.00
C ARG A 51 -6.55 7.20 24.48
N ALA A 52 -7.65 6.92 25.17
CA ALA A 52 -8.58 5.85 24.78
C ALA A 52 -9.13 6.05 23.36
N LEU A 53 -9.44 4.94 22.70
CA LEU A 53 -10.08 4.93 21.38
C LEU A 53 -11.45 5.60 21.44
N THR A 54 -11.76 6.41 20.44
CA THR A 54 -13.11 6.99 20.26
C THR A 54 -14.08 5.93 19.72
N ALA A 55 -15.39 6.23 19.75
CA ALA A 55 -16.42 5.35 19.22
C ALA A 55 -16.19 4.90 17.77
N GLY A 56 -15.61 5.77 16.93
CA GLY A 56 -15.25 5.41 15.54
C GLY A 56 -14.04 4.48 15.43
N GLN A 57 -13.16 4.47 16.44
CA GLN A 57 -11.93 3.68 16.45
C GLN A 57 -12.04 2.36 17.21
N ILE A 58 -13.06 2.20 18.08
CA ILE A 58 -13.16 1.07 19.02
C ILE A 58 -13.16 -0.31 18.32
N ARG A 59 -13.61 -0.36 17.06
CA ARG A 59 -13.61 -1.59 16.24
C ARG A 59 -12.22 -2.01 15.74
N PHE A 60 -11.22 -1.15 15.90
CA PHE A 60 -9.84 -1.40 15.50
C PHE A 60 -8.99 -1.94 16.65
N GLY A 61 -9.43 -1.65 17.89
CA GLY A 61 -8.62 -1.71 19.10
C GLY A 61 -8.17 -3.10 19.52
N ASN A 62 -6.86 -3.28 19.61
CA ASN A 62 -6.24 -4.47 20.18
C ASN A 62 -5.07 -4.03 21.07
N THR A 63 -4.95 -4.65 22.25
CA THR A 63 -3.68 -4.67 22.99
C THR A 63 -2.66 -5.49 22.22
N PHE A 64 -1.38 -5.35 22.53
CA PHE A 64 -0.32 -6.10 21.82
C PHE A 64 -0.57 -7.61 21.88
N ASP A 65 -0.84 -8.20 23.04
CA ASP A 65 -1.10 -9.65 23.21
C ASP A 65 -2.30 -10.13 22.36
N ARG A 66 -3.36 -9.32 22.30
CA ARG A 66 -4.53 -9.65 21.48
C ARG A 66 -4.23 -9.51 19.99
N PHE A 67 -3.39 -8.56 19.62
CA PHE A 67 -2.92 -8.43 18.25
C PHE A 67 -2.04 -9.62 17.83
N GLU A 68 -1.15 -10.11 18.69
CA GLU A 68 -0.38 -11.33 18.41
C GLU A 68 -1.30 -12.53 18.17
N THR A 69 -2.36 -12.67 18.99
CA THR A 69 -3.38 -13.70 18.80
C THR A 69 -4.09 -13.53 17.45
N LEU A 70 -4.53 -12.33 17.11
CA LEU A 70 -5.16 -12.00 15.83
C LEU A 70 -4.24 -12.37 14.66
N HIS A 71 -2.98 -11.97 14.69
CA HIS A 71 -2.00 -12.26 13.65
C HIS A 71 -1.78 -13.77 13.49
N SER A 72 -1.67 -14.51 14.60
CA SER A 72 -1.54 -15.96 14.59
C SER A 72 -2.75 -16.64 13.95
N GLU A 73 -3.98 -16.23 14.29
CA GLU A 73 -5.20 -16.80 13.70
C GLU A 73 -5.34 -16.40 12.22
N ALA A 74 -5.04 -15.14 11.85
CA ALA A 74 -5.03 -14.67 10.47
C ALA A 74 -4.04 -15.48 9.60
N SER A 75 -2.88 -15.84 10.15
CA SER A 75 -1.90 -16.67 9.43
C SER A 75 -2.44 -18.07 9.09
N LYS A 76 -3.34 -18.62 9.92
CA LYS A 76 -3.98 -19.93 9.66
C LYS A 76 -4.97 -19.86 8.53
N VAL A 77 -5.70 -18.74 8.40
CA VAL A 77 -6.66 -18.51 7.31
C VAL A 77 -5.97 -18.60 5.94
N LEU A 78 -4.75 -18.08 5.83
CA LEU A 78 -4.02 -18.05 4.56
C LEU A 78 -3.57 -19.42 4.05
N LYS A 79 -3.55 -20.46 4.89
CA LYS A 79 -3.14 -21.84 4.51
C LYS A 79 -4.02 -22.48 3.42
N HIS A 80 -5.19 -21.92 3.18
CA HIS A 80 -6.13 -22.39 2.15
C HIS A 80 -5.97 -21.63 0.81
N LEU A 81 -5.12 -20.60 0.78
CA LEU A 81 -4.82 -19.82 -0.41
C LEU A 81 -3.60 -20.38 -1.16
N PRO A 82 -3.39 -19.99 -2.43
CA PRO A 82 -2.20 -20.35 -3.18
C PRO A 82 -0.89 -19.88 -2.51
N GLU A 83 0.20 -20.56 -2.81
CA GLU A 83 1.54 -20.32 -2.22
C GLU A 83 2.10 -18.91 -2.47
N ASP A 84 1.55 -18.17 -3.43
CA ASP A 84 1.90 -16.78 -3.70
C ASP A 84 1.28 -15.78 -2.69
N THR A 85 0.74 -16.29 -1.59
CA THR A 85 0.16 -15.54 -0.47
C THR A 85 1.10 -15.53 0.71
N ASN A 86 1.20 -14.39 1.40
CA ASN A 86 1.97 -14.26 2.63
C ASN A 86 1.27 -13.35 3.65
N ILE A 87 1.85 -13.23 4.84
CA ILE A 87 1.39 -12.35 5.91
C ILE A 87 2.55 -11.48 6.40
N GLY A 88 2.25 -10.23 6.66
CA GLY A 88 3.09 -9.32 7.41
C GLY A 88 2.34 -8.75 8.59
N VAL A 89 2.81 -7.64 9.10
CA VAL A 89 2.19 -6.91 10.21
C VAL A 89 2.15 -5.42 9.90
N ALA A 90 1.25 -4.70 10.56
CA ALA A 90 1.21 -3.26 10.41
C ALA A 90 0.89 -2.56 11.74
N PRO A 91 1.90 -2.02 12.48
CA PRO A 91 1.61 -0.98 13.46
C PRO A 91 0.99 0.20 12.72
N HIS A 92 -0.23 0.63 13.11
CA HIS A 92 -0.98 1.61 12.34
C HIS A 92 -0.16 2.89 12.08
N SER A 93 0.38 3.48 13.16
CA SER A 93 1.16 4.72 13.12
C SER A 93 1.77 4.98 14.50
N LEU A 94 2.63 5.97 14.62
CA LEU A 94 3.16 6.43 15.91
C LEU A 94 2.07 6.90 16.88
N ARG A 95 0.93 7.33 16.37
CA ARG A 95 -0.22 7.78 17.17
C ARG A 95 -1.01 6.65 17.81
N ALA A 96 -0.96 5.47 17.22
CA ALA A 96 -1.90 4.38 17.54
C ALA A 96 -1.27 3.20 18.27
N VAL A 97 0.05 3.15 18.37
CA VAL A 97 0.78 2.03 19.00
C VAL A 97 1.72 2.58 20.06
N GLY A 98 1.87 1.85 21.16
CA GLY A 98 2.73 2.25 22.28
C GLY A 98 4.22 2.33 21.89
N ILE A 99 4.95 3.28 22.49
CA ILE A 99 6.38 3.52 22.20
C ILE A 99 7.21 2.27 22.39
N ASP A 100 6.97 1.52 23.45
CA ASP A 100 7.78 0.34 23.79
C ASP A 100 7.53 -0.80 22.82
N ASP A 101 6.29 -0.96 22.33
CA ASP A 101 5.96 -1.93 21.30
C ASP A 101 6.59 -1.55 19.95
N LEU A 102 6.49 -0.26 19.57
CA LEU A 102 7.10 0.25 18.33
C LEU A 102 8.61 -0.02 18.26
N LYS A 103 9.34 0.20 19.35
CA LYS A 103 10.80 -0.05 19.42
C LYS A 103 11.16 -1.52 19.21
N GLN A 104 10.27 -2.43 19.57
CA GLN A 104 10.52 -3.87 19.51
C GLN A 104 9.81 -4.56 18.33
N TYR A 105 9.04 -3.81 17.54
CA TYR A 105 8.14 -4.38 16.52
C TYR A 105 8.88 -5.30 15.54
N GLY A 106 10.00 -4.83 14.99
CA GLY A 106 10.82 -5.62 14.08
C GLY A 106 11.43 -6.89 14.69
N SER A 107 11.63 -6.91 16.01
CA SER A 107 12.15 -8.08 16.76
C SER A 107 11.03 -9.05 17.12
N ASN A 108 9.86 -8.54 17.50
CA ASN A 108 8.70 -9.35 17.85
C ASN A 108 8.10 -10.05 16.61
N PHE A 109 8.22 -9.40 15.44
CA PHE A 109 7.84 -9.98 14.14
C PHE A 109 9.07 -10.10 13.23
N PRO A 110 9.92 -11.14 13.41
CA PRO A 110 11.20 -11.25 12.71
C PRO A 110 11.07 -11.60 11.23
N THR A 111 9.90 -11.99 10.77
CA THR A 111 9.64 -12.39 9.37
C THR A 111 8.47 -11.61 8.78
N GLY A 112 8.43 -11.53 7.44
CA GLY A 112 7.39 -10.81 6.73
C GLY A 112 7.60 -9.29 6.65
N PRO A 113 6.82 -8.60 5.85
CA PRO A 113 6.88 -7.15 5.70
C PRO A 113 6.20 -6.45 6.88
N ILE A 114 6.64 -5.22 7.16
CA ILE A 114 6.08 -4.36 8.21
C ILE A 114 5.65 -3.05 7.55
N HIS A 115 4.35 -2.74 7.63
CA HIS A 115 3.82 -1.50 7.07
C HIS A 115 3.36 -0.55 8.16
N MET A 116 3.53 0.75 7.97
CA MET A 116 3.10 1.77 8.93
C MET A 116 2.84 3.11 8.23
N HIS A 117 1.75 3.81 8.58
CA HIS A 117 1.58 5.21 8.20
C HIS A 117 2.62 6.07 8.91
N LEU A 118 3.29 6.94 8.15
CA LEU A 118 4.33 7.80 8.71
C LEU A 118 4.37 9.16 8.02
N ALA A 119 4.30 10.21 8.81
CA ALA A 119 4.41 11.60 8.36
C ALA A 119 3.44 11.95 7.20
N GLU A 120 2.19 11.51 7.33
CA GLU A 120 1.14 11.75 6.33
C GLU A 120 0.71 13.22 6.33
N GLN A 121 0.29 13.72 7.51
CA GLN A 121 -0.33 15.03 7.65
C GLN A 121 0.46 15.95 8.58
N VAL A 122 0.33 17.26 8.37
CA VAL A 122 0.93 18.27 9.26
C VAL A 122 0.48 18.06 10.70
N ALA A 123 -0.80 17.72 10.93
CA ALA A 123 -1.33 17.47 12.26
C ALA A 123 -0.63 16.31 12.98
N GLU A 124 -0.26 15.24 12.24
CA GLU A 124 0.54 14.14 12.79
C GLU A 124 1.92 14.62 13.23
N VAL A 125 2.59 15.40 12.37
CA VAL A 125 3.92 15.96 12.69
C VAL A 125 3.86 16.81 13.95
N GLU A 126 2.84 17.65 14.09
CA GLU A 126 2.65 18.49 15.26
C GLU A 126 2.35 17.69 16.53
N GLU A 127 1.48 16.67 16.44
CA GLU A 127 1.14 15.82 17.57
C GLU A 127 2.35 15.02 18.07
N VAL A 128 3.11 14.37 17.16
CA VAL A 128 4.33 13.62 17.54
C VAL A 128 5.36 14.56 18.16
N ARG A 129 5.59 15.74 17.58
CA ARG A 129 6.53 16.71 18.16
C ARG A 129 6.11 17.18 19.55
N ALA A 130 4.83 17.40 19.77
CA ALA A 130 4.31 17.86 21.06
C ALA A 130 4.51 16.82 22.16
N HIS A 131 4.33 15.54 21.85
CA HIS A 131 4.37 14.46 22.85
C HIS A 131 5.72 13.75 22.95
N TRP A 132 6.46 13.63 21.83
CA TRP A 132 7.70 12.84 21.78
C TRP A 132 8.95 13.70 21.52
N SER A 133 8.81 15.03 21.40
CA SER A 133 9.89 16.00 21.20
C SER A 133 10.74 15.76 19.94
N ALA A 134 10.25 15.02 18.96
CA ALA A 134 10.89 14.71 17.68
C ALA A 134 9.85 14.72 16.54
N ARG A 135 10.31 14.85 15.32
CA ARG A 135 9.45 14.64 14.15
C ARG A 135 9.18 13.15 13.93
N PRO A 136 8.07 12.75 13.26
CA PRO A 136 7.73 11.34 13.08
C PRO A 136 8.87 10.51 12.47
N VAL A 137 9.44 10.96 11.36
CA VAL A 137 10.50 10.22 10.65
C VAL A 137 11.82 10.22 11.44
N GLU A 138 12.17 11.35 12.05
CA GLU A 138 13.33 11.46 12.93
C GLU A 138 13.24 10.44 14.08
N TRP A 139 12.12 10.41 14.78
CA TRP A 139 11.90 9.49 15.87
C TRP A 139 11.96 8.03 15.42
N ALA A 140 11.32 7.71 14.30
CA ALA A 140 11.30 6.35 13.76
C ALA A 140 12.70 5.86 13.37
N LEU A 141 13.50 6.70 12.71
CA LEU A 141 14.88 6.40 12.33
C LEU A 141 15.78 6.12 13.54
N GLU A 142 15.54 6.80 14.65
CA GLU A 142 16.36 6.65 15.86
C GLU A 142 15.95 5.47 16.74
N ASN A 143 14.68 5.03 16.67
CA ASN A 143 14.12 4.11 17.66
C ASN A 143 13.63 2.77 17.10
N MET A 144 13.34 2.64 15.80
CA MET A 144 12.61 1.47 15.26
C MET A 144 13.47 0.51 14.42
N GLY A 145 14.77 0.79 14.22
CA GLY A 145 15.64 -0.10 13.45
C GLY A 145 15.11 -0.36 12.03
N MET A 146 14.78 0.71 11.31
CA MET A 146 14.22 0.64 9.94
C MET A 146 15.15 -0.13 8.99
N ASP A 147 14.60 -1.09 8.25
CA ASP A 147 15.30 -1.91 7.27
C ASP A 147 14.45 -2.15 6.01
N ALA A 148 14.91 -3.01 5.10
CA ALA A 148 14.23 -3.32 3.84
C ALA A 148 12.87 -4.03 3.98
N ARG A 149 12.47 -4.46 5.17
CA ARG A 149 11.15 -5.05 5.44
C ARG A 149 10.07 -3.99 5.67
N TRP A 150 10.47 -2.74 5.96
CA TRP A 150 9.53 -1.66 6.25
C TRP A 150 8.99 -1.05 4.97
N CYS A 151 7.67 -0.83 4.96
CA CYS A 151 6.97 0.00 3.99
C CYS A 151 6.25 1.12 4.75
N LEU A 152 6.70 2.35 4.53
CA LEU A 152 6.19 3.52 5.23
C LEU A 152 5.24 4.28 4.33
N ILE A 153 3.97 4.36 4.77
CA ILE A 153 2.90 4.84 3.92
C ILE A 153 2.84 6.37 3.97
N HIS A 154 2.68 6.99 2.81
CA HIS A 154 2.62 8.41 2.49
C HIS A 154 3.97 9.14 2.56
N CYS A 155 4.57 9.33 3.72
CA CYS A 155 5.82 10.07 3.89
C CYS A 155 5.80 11.48 3.26
N THR A 156 4.64 12.14 3.20
CA THR A 156 4.43 13.42 2.53
C THR A 156 5.07 14.60 3.24
N GLN A 157 5.13 14.53 4.60
CA GLN A 157 5.56 15.63 5.46
C GLN A 157 7.01 15.50 5.95
N MET A 158 7.89 14.93 5.13
CA MET A 158 9.32 14.81 5.44
C MET A 158 10.09 16.11 5.13
N THR A 159 11.13 16.36 5.92
CA THR A 159 12.18 17.31 5.54
C THR A 159 13.14 16.67 4.54
N SER A 160 13.97 17.50 3.88
CA SER A 160 14.99 16.99 2.94
C SER A 160 15.96 16.01 3.59
N ASP A 161 16.36 16.24 4.85
CA ASP A 161 17.25 15.35 5.59
C ASP A 161 16.57 14.04 5.94
N GLU A 162 15.33 14.10 6.43
CA GLU A 162 14.52 12.88 6.70
C GLU A 162 14.34 12.04 5.44
N THR A 163 14.07 12.66 4.29
CA THR A 163 13.93 11.98 3.00
C THR A 163 15.20 11.21 2.62
N ILE A 164 16.36 11.85 2.74
CA ILE A 164 17.65 11.23 2.41
C ILE A 164 17.97 10.08 3.37
N ARG A 165 17.88 10.33 4.67
CA ARG A 165 18.20 9.34 5.70
C ARG A 165 17.26 8.12 5.62
N LEU A 166 15.97 8.33 5.41
CA LEU A 166 15.00 7.26 5.29
C LEU A 166 15.22 6.43 4.02
N ALA A 167 15.50 7.06 2.87
CA ALA A 167 15.85 6.35 1.63
C ALA A 167 17.04 5.40 1.80
N GLN A 168 18.03 5.79 2.62
CA GLN A 168 19.25 5.02 2.86
C GLN A 168 19.04 3.79 3.76
N THR A 169 17.90 3.66 4.45
CA THR A 169 17.59 2.47 5.26
C THR A 169 17.25 1.23 4.44
N GLY A 170 16.91 1.43 3.16
CA GLY A 170 16.36 0.39 2.31
C GLY A 170 14.85 0.17 2.48
N ALA A 171 14.18 0.92 3.37
CA ALA A 171 12.73 0.90 3.50
C ALA A 171 12.05 1.41 2.23
N VAL A 172 10.81 0.95 2.00
CA VAL A 172 9.98 1.35 0.87
C VAL A 172 9.07 2.51 1.28
N ALA A 173 8.94 3.55 0.45
CA ALA A 173 7.85 4.51 0.58
C ALA A 173 6.59 3.98 -0.12
N GLY A 174 5.53 3.73 0.64
CA GLY A 174 4.23 3.30 0.12
C GLY A 174 3.39 4.52 -0.24
N LEU A 175 3.34 4.89 -1.51
CA LEU A 175 2.71 6.12 -1.96
C LEU A 175 1.27 5.88 -2.42
N CYS A 176 0.38 6.81 -2.10
CA CYS A 176 -1.02 6.79 -2.48
C CYS A 176 -1.42 8.16 -3.08
N PRO A 177 -0.83 8.57 -4.22
CA PRO A 177 -0.94 9.92 -4.77
C PRO A 177 -2.36 10.44 -4.97
N ILE A 178 -3.31 9.56 -5.32
CA ILE A 178 -4.72 9.93 -5.47
C ILE A 178 -5.34 10.27 -4.10
N THR A 179 -5.10 9.46 -3.08
CA THR A 179 -5.58 9.71 -1.71
C THR A 179 -4.95 10.97 -1.14
N GLU A 180 -3.64 11.10 -1.23
CA GLU A 180 -2.87 12.25 -0.78
C GLU A 180 -3.37 13.56 -1.42
N SER A 181 -3.71 13.50 -2.72
CA SER A 181 -4.34 14.63 -3.42
C SER A 181 -5.77 14.89 -2.95
N SER A 182 -6.55 13.84 -2.71
CA SER A 182 -7.96 13.92 -2.29
C SER A 182 -8.10 14.48 -0.87
N LEU A 183 -7.19 14.14 0.02
CA LEU A 183 -7.16 14.60 1.41
C LEU A 183 -6.37 15.90 1.60
N GLY A 184 -5.54 16.29 0.61
CA GLY A 184 -4.70 17.48 0.70
C GLY A 184 -3.51 17.31 1.64
N ASP A 185 -2.96 16.11 1.74
CA ASP A 185 -1.89 15.76 2.68
C ASP A 185 -0.54 16.41 2.31
N GLY A 186 -0.33 16.68 1.03
CA GLY A 186 0.89 17.28 0.54
C GLY A 186 1.53 16.50 -0.60
N ILE A 187 2.78 16.84 -0.92
CA ILE A 187 3.53 16.23 -2.02
C ILE A 187 4.76 15.52 -1.46
N PHE A 188 4.79 14.18 -1.63
CA PHE A 188 5.98 13.39 -1.35
C PHE A 188 7.17 13.87 -2.20
N ASP A 189 8.39 13.98 -1.63
CA ASP A 189 9.57 14.40 -2.38
C ASP A 189 10.18 13.25 -3.20
N GLY A 190 9.47 12.85 -4.25
CA GLY A 190 9.83 11.73 -5.10
C GLY A 190 11.14 11.91 -5.87
N VAL A 191 11.48 13.14 -6.23
CA VAL A 191 12.75 13.46 -6.91
C VAL A 191 13.91 13.14 -5.98
N ARG A 192 13.94 13.75 -4.79
CA ARG A 192 15.00 13.54 -3.79
C ARG A 192 15.08 12.07 -3.35
N TRP A 193 13.92 11.44 -3.13
CA TRP A 193 13.83 10.04 -2.75
C TRP A 193 14.54 9.13 -3.76
N THR A 194 14.20 9.27 -5.04
CA THR A 194 14.76 8.43 -6.11
C THR A 194 16.22 8.77 -6.47
N GLU A 195 16.64 10.02 -6.28
CA GLU A 195 18.06 10.43 -6.38
C GLU A 195 18.93 9.77 -5.32
N ASN A 196 18.34 9.48 -4.15
CA ASN A 196 19.01 8.75 -3.05
C ASN A 196 18.70 7.24 -3.06
N GLN A 197 18.32 6.68 -4.22
CA GLN A 197 18.07 5.26 -4.45
C GLN A 197 16.93 4.66 -3.61
N GLY A 198 16.06 5.50 -3.07
CA GLY A 198 14.89 5.07 -2.33
C GLY A 198 13.92 4.27 -3.20
N GLN A 199 13.39 3.18 -2.65
CA GLN A 199 12.38 2.33 -3.29
C GLN A 199 10.99 2.85 -2.95
N PHE A 200 10.04 2.76 -3.89
CA PHE A 200 8.65 3.14 -3.63
C PHE A 200 7.66 2.12 -4.19
N ALA A 201 6.55 1.97 -3.52
CA ALA A 201 5.40 1.19 -3.94
C ALA A 201 4.19 2.11 -4.16
N ILE A 202 3.18 1.62 -4.85
CA ILE A 202 1.92 2.33 -5.06
C ILE A 202 0.78 1.54 -4.42
N GLY A 203 -0.09 2.26 -3.70
CA GLY A 203 -1.33 1.74 -3.13
C GLY A 203 -2.53 2.64 -3.44
N SER A 204 -3.74 2.09 -3.39
CA SER A 204 -4.99 2.83 -3.62
C SER A 204 -5.60 3.40 -2.33
N ASP A 205 -5.08 2.99 -1.18
CA ASP A 205 -5.45 3.43 0.16
C ASP A 205 -6.96 3.57 0.36
N SER A 206 -7.51 4.79 0.32
CA SER A 206 -8.94 5.07 0.53
C SER A 206 -9.88 4.48 -0.54
N ASN A 207 -9.35 3.90 -1.61
CA ASN A 207 -10.09 3.30 -2.73
C ASN A 207 -11.08 4.27 -3.41
N ILE A 208 -10.89 5.58 -3.28
CA ILE A 208 -11.71 6.58 -3.98
C ILE A 208 -11.59 6.39 -5.50
N ARG A 209 -10.41 5.96 -5.94
CA ARG A 209 -10.17 5.46 -7.28
C ARG A 209 -9.05 4.40 -7.24
N ILE A 210 -9.24 3.29 -7.95
CA ILE A 210 -8.24 2.21 -8.06
C ILE A 210 -7.73 2.22 -9.49
N SER A 211 -6.56 2.82 -9.73
CA SER A 211 -5.97 3.00 -11.06
C SER A 211 -4.46 3.20 -10.96
N LEU A 212 -3.69 2.19 -11.33
CA LEU A 212 -2.23 2.30 -11.32
C LEU A 212 -1.73 3.41 -12.24
N SER A 213 -2.28 3.53 -13.45
CA SER A 213 -1.86 4.56 -14.40
C SER A 213 -2.11 5.98 -13.88
N GLU A 214 -3.21 6.20 -13.14
CA GLU A 214 -3.54 7.49 -12.57
C GLU A 214 -2.70 7.81 -11.32
N GLU A 215 -2.44 6.84 -10.46
CA GLU A 215 -1.51 6.99 -9.33
C GLU A 215 -0.12 7.42 -9.82
N LEU A 216 0.43 6.73 -10.81
CA LEU A 216 1.74 7.06 -11.39
C LEU A 216 1.75 8.44 -12.07
N ARG A 217 0.68 8.78 -12.78
CA ARG A 217 0.52 10.10 -13.38
C ARG A 217 0.48 11.21 -12.31
N THR A 218 -0.29 11.00 -11.26
CA THR A 218 -0.46 11.95 -10.16
C THR A 218 0.86 12.13 -9.42
N LEU A 219 1.59 11.05 -9.17
CA LEU A 219 2.93 11.12 -8.58
C LEU A 219 3.86 12.05 -9.37
N ASP A 220 3.98 11.86 -10.68
CA ASP A 220 4.89 12.67 -11.48
C ASP A 220 4.38 14.11 -11.68
N TYR A 221 3.06 14.30 -11.87
CA TYR A 221 2.49 15.64 -12.03
C TYR A 221 2.65 16.48 -10.78
N SER A 222 2.53 15.91 -9.59
CA SER A 222 2.78 16.62 -8.34
C SER A 222 4.23 17.14 -8.26
N GLN A 223 5.20 16.33 -8.67
CA GLN A 223 6.61 16.76 -8.74
C GLN A 223 6.80 17.89 -9.76
N ARG A 224 6.22 17.73 -10.97
CA ARG A 224 6.33 18.79 -12.02
C ARG A 224 5.78 20.13 -11.55
N LEU A 225 4.65 20.12 -10.87
CA LEU A 225 4.01 21.33 -10.36
C LEU A 225 4.80 21.96 -9.22
N ARG A 226 5.32 21.16 -8.30
CA ARG A 226 6.15 21.63 -7.18
C ARG A 226 7.44 22.25 -7.68
N ASP A 227 8.13 21.60 -8.62
CA ASP A 227 9.51 21.97 -9.00
C ASP A 227 9.58 22.83 -10.27
N GLY A 228 8.45 23.08 -10.94
CA GLY A 228 8.41 23.86 -12.20
C GLY A 228 9.14 23.18 -13.36
N THR A 229 9.20 21.84 -13.40
CA THR A 229 9.93 21.03 -14.39
C THR A 229 8.99 20.18 -15.22
N ARG A 230 9.45 19.72 -16.43
CA ARG A 230 8.61 18.94 -17.35
C ARG A 230 8.78 17.44 -17.27
N ALA A 231 9.83 16.95 -16.67
CA ALA A 231 10.16 15.51 -16.62
C ALA A 231 10.87 15.22 -15.29
N ALA A 232 10.17 15.48 -14.19
CA ALA A 232 10.73 15.45 -12.84
C ALA A 232 11.38 14.10 -12.50
N LEU A 233 10.73 13.01 -12.88
CA LEU A 233 11.16 11.65 -12.54
C LEU A 233 11.80 10.90 -13.72
N ALA A 234 12.14 11.55 -14.84
CA ALA A 234 12.90 10.92 -15.91
C ALA A 234 14.40 10.85 -15.59
N THR A 235 15.11 10.00 -16.31
CA THR A 235 16.59 9.98 -16.35
C THR A 235 17.07 10.08 -17.80
N PRO A 236 18.36 10.31 -18.06
CA PRO A 236 18.86 10.37 -19.44
C PRO A 236 18.63 9.10 -20.27
N ASP A 237 18.50 7.94 -19.59
CA ASP A 237 18.37 6.61 -20.22
C ASP A 237 16.98 5.99 -20.08
N ARG A 238 16.06 6.63 -19.32
CA ARG A 238 14.69 6.12 -19.10
C ARG A 238 13.67 7.25 -19.14
N SER A 239 12.59 7.03 -19.85
CA SER A 239 11.45 7.94 -19.82
C SER A 239 10.82 8.00 -18.43
N THR A 240 10.02 9.04 -18.18
CA THR A 240 9.27 9.16 -16.91
C THR A 240 8.38 7.95 -16.66
N GLY A 241 7.55 7.57 -17.66
CA GLY A 241 6.62 6.45 -17.51
C GLY A 241 7.33 5.13 -17.23
N ARG A 242 8.44 4.87 -17.90
CA ARG A 242 9.24 3.68 -17.63
C ARG A 242 9.80 3.68 -16.22
N ARG A 243 10.44 4.77 -15.79
CA ARG A 243 11.08 4.84 -14.49
C ARG A 243 10.11 4.67 -13.35
N ILE A 244 8.95 5.37 -13.39
CA ILE A 244 7.97 5.28 -12.31
C ILE A 244 7.22 3.94 -12.30
N PHE A 245 6.98 3.34 -13.46
CA PHE A 245 6.40 1.99 -13.54
C PHE A 245 7.36 0.93 -12.97
N GLU A 246 8.61 0.91 -13.41
CA GLU A 246 9.62 -0.03 -12.88
C GLU A 246 9.84 0.17 -11.37
N GLY A 247 9.88 1.42 -10.89
CA GLY A 247 9.98 1.72 -9.46
C GLY A 247 8.81 1.17 -8.66
N ALA A 248 7.57 1.39 -9.11
CA ALA A 248 6.37 0.86 -8.47
C ALA A 248 6.32 -0.68 -8.45
N VAL A 249 6.76 -1.32 -9.54
CA VAL A 249 6.80 -2.79 -9.64
C VAL A 249 7.86 -3.37 -8.70
N GLN A 250 9.06 -2.81 -8.66
CA GLN A 250 10.16 -3.30 -7.82
C GLN A 250 9.90 -3.02 -6.33
N GLY A 251 9.54 -1.78 -6.01
CA GLY A 251 9.20 -1.42 -4.64
C GLY A 251 7.94 -2.12 -4.12
N GLY A 252 6.94 -2.34 -4.99
CA GLY A 252 5.75 -3.11 -4.67
C GLY A 252 6.05 -4.58 -4.35
N ALA A 253 6.96 -5.20 -5.09
CA ALA A 253 7.42 -6.56 -4.82
C ALA A 253 8.11 -6.65 -3.45
N GLN A 254 8.99 -5.69 -3.12
CA GLN A 254 9.67 -5.60 -1.84
C GLN A 254 8.66 -5.36 -0.70
N ALA A 255 7.79 -4.36 -0.83
CA ALA A 255 6.79 -4.01 0.17
C ALA A 255 5.82 -5.17 0.49
N ALA A 256 5.47 -5.98 -0.51
CA ALA A 256 4.64 -7.16 -0.34
C ALA A 256 5.45 -8.42 0.06
N ALA A 257 6.77 -8.33 0.17
CA ALA A 257 7.68 -9.47 0.38
C ALA A 257 7.36 -10.64 -0.59
N ARG A 258 7.06 -10.33 -1.85
CA ARG A 258 6.75 -11.31 -2.90
C ARG A 258 7.90 -11.40 -3.88
N GLN A 259 8.24 -12.61 -4.28
CA GLN A 259 9.24 -12.86 -5.33
C GLN A 259 8.61 -12.62 -6.71
N THR A 260 8.32 -11.36 -7.01
CA THR A 260 7.71 -10.86 -8.25
C THR A 260 8.43 -9.59 -8.74
N GLY A 261 7.88 -8.89 -9.72
CA GLY A 261 8.44 -7.65 -10.25
C GLY A 261 9.44 -7.85 -11.40
N LYS A 262 9.64 -9.10 -11.85
CA LYS A 262 10.48 -9.45 -12.98
C LYS A 262 9.88 -10.62 -13.76
N LEU A 263 10.10 -10.65 -15.06
CA LEU A 263 9.85 -11.80 -15.93
C LEU A 263 11.12 -12.65 -16.00
N GLU A 264 11.37 -13.43 -14.97
CA GLU A 264 12.58 -14.24 -14.79
C GLU A 264 12.25 -15.59 -14.15
N VAL A 265 13.03 -16.64 -14.47
CA VAL A 265 12.85 -17.96 -13.86
C VAL A 265 13.06 -17.89 -12.34
N GLY A 266 12.12 -18.45 -11.59
CA GLY A 266 12.11 -18.38 -10.13
C GLY A 266 11.22 -17.27 -9.56
N PHE A 267 10.73 -16.35 -10.39
CA PHE A 267 9.76 -15.33 -9.98
C PHE A 267 8.32 -15.76 -10.28
N TRP A 268 7.39 -15.29 -9.46
CA TRP A 268 5.97 -15.46 -9.76
C TRP A 268 5.63 -14.79 -11.10
N ALA A 269 4.85 -15.47 -11.92
CA ALA A 269 4.41 -14.97 -13.21
C ALA A 269 3.24 -13.98 -13.04
N ASP A 270 3.53 -12.85 -12.38
CA ASP A 270 2.65 -11.68 -12.33
C ASP A 270 2.92 -10.85 -13.57
N MET A 271 1.97 -10.81 -14.50
CA MET A 271 2.15 -10.19 -15.82
C MET A 271 0.91 -9.42 -16.22
N MET A 272 1.10 -8.36 -17.00
CA MET A 272 0.03 -7.67 -17.71
C MET A 272 0.43 -7.40 -19.15
N SER A 273 -0.54 -7.32 -20.04
CA SER A 273 -0.35 -6.80 -21.40
C SER A 273 -1.26 -5.60 -21.64
N LEU A 274 -0.83 -4.73 -22.52
CA LEU A 274 -1.60 -3.58 -22.99
C LEU A 274 -2.14 -3.82 -24.41
N ASP A 275 -3.32 -3.28 -24.70
CA ASP A 275 -3.92 -3.33 -26.03
C ASP A 275 -3.23 -2.35 -26.99
N THR A 276 -2.25 -2.84 -27.74
CA THR A 276 -1.50 -2.05 -28.74
C THR A 276 -2.30 -1.76 -30.02
N THR A 277 -3.52 -2.30 -30.15
CA THR A 277 -4.41 -1.98 -31.27
C THR A 277 -5.23 -0.71 -31.02
N SER A 278 -5.27 -0.24 -29.78
CA SER A 278 -5.90 1.02 -29.39
C SER A 278 -5.19 2.22 -30.04
N GLU A 279 -5.97 3.23 -30.44
CA GLU A 279 -5.46 4.49 -31.00
C GLU A 279 -4.45 5.20 -30.08
N HIS A 280 -4.57 5.03 -28.76
CA HIS A 280 -3.63 5.61 -27.80
C HIS A 280 -2.23 4.99 -27.86
N LEU A 281 -2.13 3.71 -28.25
CA LEU A 281 -0.86 2.97 -28.32
C LEU A 281 -0.43 2.63 -29.74
N TRP A 282 -1.25 2.90 -30.74
CA TRP A 282 -0.97 2.59 -32.13
C TRP A 282 0.35 3.21 -32.59
N GLY A 283 1.27 2.37 -33.09
CA GLY A 283 2.58 2.79 -33.55
C GLY A 283 3.57 3.19 -32.43
N ARG A 284 3.21 3.05 -31.17
CA ARG A 284 4.14 3.27 -30.04
C ARG A 284 5.04 2.06 -29.84
N THR A 285 6.29 2.32 -29.50
CA THR A 285 7.31 1.29 -29.23
C THR A 285 8.14 1.67 -28.02
N HIS A 286 8.78 0.69 -27.39
CA HIS A 286 9.67 0.87 -26.24
C HIS A 286 9.02 1.70 -25.12
N ASP A 287 9.74 2.66 -24.56
CA ASP A 287 9.28 3.50 -23.44
C ASP A 287 8.02 4.32 -23.78
N ALA A 288 7.82 4.66 -25.07
CA ALA A 288 6.63 5.40 -25.51
C ALA A 288 5.31 4.64 -25.26
N VAL A 289 5.35 3.32 -25.11
CA VAL A 289 4.16 2.52 -24.72
C VAL A 289 3.75 2.84 -23.29
N LEU A 290 4.70 2.81 -22.35
CA LEU A 290 4.44 3.12 -20.93
C LEU A 290 4.09 4.59 -20.72
N ASP A 291 4.81 5.50 -21.38
CA ASP A 291 4.47 6.94 -21.34
C ASP A 291 3.06 7.20 -21.86
N SER A 292 2.68 6.59 -22.98
CA SER A 292 1.34 6.78 -23.54
C SER A 292 0.26 6.18 -22.65
N TRP A 293 0.48 4.99 -22.09
CA TRP A 293 -0.46 4.38 -21.16
C TRP A 293 -0.68 5.24 -19.92
N ILE A 294 0.41 5.72 -19.31
CA ILE A 294 0.34 6.49 -18.07
C ILE A 294 -0.19 7.91 -18.31
N PHE A 295 0.34 8.64 -19.31
CA PHE A 295 0.06 10.07 -19.45
C PHE A 295 -1.04 10.43 -20.44
N ALA A 296 -1.35 9.56 -21.40
CA ALA A 296 -2.36 9.81 -22.43
C ALA A 296 -3.50 8.79 -22.44
N GLY A 297 -3.30 7.62 -21.84
CA GLY A 297 -4.27 6.54 -21.74
C GLY A 297 -4.93 6.43 -20.35
N ASN A 298 -5.42 5.24 -20.07
CA ASN A 298 -6.00 4.85 -18.79
C ASN A 298 -6.02 3.31 -18.65
N ASP A 299 -6.64 2.80 -17.57
CA ASP A 299 -6.68 1.36 -17.27
C ASP A 299 -7.45 0.51 -18.28
N SER A 300 -8.29 1.11 -19.15
CA SER A 300 -8.97 0.35 -20.21
C SER A 300 -8.03 -0.21 -21.27
N LEU A 301 -6.77 0.25 -21.28
CA LEU A 301 -5.73 -0.29 -22.13
C LEU A 301 -5.10 -1.59 -21.59
N VAL A 302 -5.38 -1.99 -20.36
CA VAL A 302 -4.95 -3.28 -19.80
C VAL A 302 -5.77 -4.39 -20.43
N HIS A 303 -5.12 -5.25 -21.19
CA HIS A 303 -5.79 -6.28 -22.00
C HIS A 303 -5.83 -7.63 -21.31
N GLU A 304 -4.68 -8.10 -20.83
CA GLU A 304 -4.57 -9.39 -20.15
C GLU A 304 -3.85 -9.20 -18.81
N VAL A 305 -4.24 -9.97 -17.79
CA VAL A 305 -3.54 -10.01 -16.49
C VAL A 305 -3.42 -11.44 -15.99
N TRP A 306 -2.20 -11.80 -15.60
CA TRP A 306 -1.89 -13.04 -14.89
C TRP A 306 -1.41 -12.72 -13.47
N SER A 307 -1.95 -13.41 -12.48
CA SER A 307 -1.50 -13.37 -11.10
C SER A 307 -0.88 -14.71 -10.73
N ALA A 308 0.42 -14.75 -10.51
CA ALA A 308 1.20 -15.98 -10.31
C ALA A 308 0.88 -17.06 -11.37
N GLY A 309 0.76 -16.66 -12.63
CA GLY A 309 0.41 -17.55 -13.74
C GLY A 309 -1.08 -17.83 -13.93
N ARG A 310 -1.95 -17.45 -13.01
CA ARG A 310 -3.40 -17.54 -13.16
C ARG A 310 -3.91 -16.42 -14.09
N HIS A 311 -4.51 -16.78 -15.20
CA HIS A 311 -5.02 -15.83 -16.19
C HIS A 311 -6.37 -15.23 -15.75
N MET A 312 -6.32 -14.13 -15.01
CA MET A 312 -7.48 -13.55 -14.32
C MET A 312 -8.24 -12.50 -15.14
N VAL A 313 -7.56 -11.73 -16.00
CA VAL A 313 -8.19 -10.75 -16.89
C VAL A 313 -7.94 -11.16 -18.33
N LYS A 314 -9.00 -11.20 -19.14
CA LYS A 314 -8.99 -11.54 -20.58
C LYS A 314 -9.71 -10.47 -21.35
N GLN A 315 -9.05 -9.90 -22.37
CA GLN A 315 -9.61 -8.85 -23.21
C GLN A 315 -10.20 -7.68 -22.36
N GLY A 316 -9.47 -7.27 -21.32
CA GLY A 316 -9.85 -6.19 -20.42
C GLY A 316 -10.95 -6.54 -19.39
N VAL A 317 -11.39 -7.79 -19.33
CA VAL A 317 -12.48 -8.22 -18.43
C VAL A 317 -12.00 -9.32 -17.47
N HIS A 318 -12.18 -9.09 -16.18
CA HIS A 318 -11.90 -10.11 -15.17
C HIS A 318 -12.83 -11.32 -15.33
N THR A 319 -12.28 -12.53 -15.25
CA THR A 319 -13.00 -13.80 -15.54
C THR A 319 -14.23 -14.02 -14.67
N ALA A 320 -14.22 -13.55 -13.41
CA ALA A 320 -15.35 -13.64 -12.47
C ALA A 320 -16.19 -12.34 -12.39
N ARG A 321 -15.96 -11.32 -13.27
CA ARG A 321 -16.59 -9.99 -13.15
C ARG A 321 -18.11 -10.06 -13.00
N GLY A 322 -18.81 -10.86 -13.81
CA GLY A 322 -20.26 -10.94 -13.78
C GLY A 322 -20.83 -11.37 -12.42
N GLN A 323 -20.21 -12.39 -11.83
CA GLN A 323 -20.60 -12.93 -10.51
C GLN A 323 -20.29 -11.93 -9.39
N ILE A 324 -19.07 -11.33 -9.40
CA ILE A 324 -18.63 -10.35 -8.40
C ILE A 324 -19.52 -9.11 -8.42
N VAL A 325 -19.78 -8.53 -9.58
CA VAL A 325 -20.64 -7.34 -9.71
C VAL A 325 -22.06 -7.63 -9.25
N ALA A 326 -22.62 -8.80 -9.60
CA ALA A 326 -23.96 -9.18 -9.16
C ALA A 326 -24.04 -9.37 -7.64
N ALA A 327 -23.02 -9.98 -7.01
CA ALA A 327 -22.94 -10.12 -5.57
C ALA A 327 -22.80 -8.75 -4.87
N TYR A 328 -21.90 -7.91 -5.35
CA TYR A 328 -21.70 -6.56 -4.83
C TYR A 328 -22.99 -5.71 -4.84
N LYS A 329 -23.72 -5.73 -5.97
CA LYS A 329 -25.00 -5.00 -6.07
C LYS A 329 -26.05 -5.50 -5.09
N ARG A 330 -26.18 -6.82 -4.90
CA ARG A 330 -27.10 -7.38 -3.88
C ARG A 330 -26.71 -6.92 -2.47
N THR A 331 -25.43 -7.00 -2.13
CA THR A 331 -24.94 -6.53 -0.82
C THR A 331 -25.25 -5.04 -0.60
N LEU A 332 -25.06 -4.19 -1.60
CA LEU A 332 -25.41 -2.77 -1.49
C LEU A 332 -26.93 -2.57 -1.34
N ASP A 333 -27.75 -3.36 -2.03
CA ASP A 333 -29.22 -3.28 -1.90
C ASP A 333 -29.66 -3.71 -0.48
N ASP A 334 -29.05 -4.75 0.08
CA ASP A 334 -29.31 -5.20 1.45
C ASP A 334 -28.88 -4.15 2.49
N LEU A 335 -27.78 -3.43 2.25
CA LEU A 335 -27.28 -2.38 3.15
C LEU A 335 -28.08 -1.08 3.09
N LYS A 336 -28.77 -0.78 2.00
CA LYS A 336 -29.60 0.45 1.88
C LYS A 336 -30.66 0.60 2.98
N GLY A 337 -31.09 -0.51 3.56
CA GLY A 337 -32.05 -0.50 4.68
C GLY A 337 -31.39 -0.33 6.06
N ALA A 338 -30.03 -0.39 6.12
CA ALA A 338 -29.25 -0.28 7.36
C ALA A 338 -28.45 1.05 7.44
N LEU A 339 -28.38 1.81 6.36
CA LEU A 339 -27.80 3.15 6.24
C LEU A 339 -28.92 4.21 6.34
#